data_49bfdf0a5c0e92ec17a0a770ed4bd6e3
#
_entry.id   49bfdf0a5c0e92ec17a0a770ed4bd6e3
#
_cell.length_a   1.000
_cell.length_b   1.000
_cell.length_c   1.000
_cell.angle_alpha   90.00
_cell.angle_beta   90.00
_cell.angle_gamma   90.00
#
_symmetry.space_group_name_H-M   'P 1'
#
loop_
_entity.id
_entity.type
_entity.pdbx_description
1 polymer ?
#
loop_
_entity_poly.entity_id
_entity_poly.type
_entity_poly.pdbx_seq_one_letter_code
_entity_poly.pdbx_strand_id
1 'polypeptide(L)'
;MKRMFGLFLLAMFCVLSINAQPIPLNFKAKILKGGGKGNYCKVVGVEHRIKVALPGSKDLVDEYYMLYLNPKDTLKQEAELITNKLENNYEFQPQTMQELWDVAQLCHVFNELGFRGMQSSLRREMETDALRVMGKIRESGLEFHDPYVESYIYGLIAKIAPKTYLDARPYDLNLMIVMDDEMNASTYPNGTMILNTGLLSGLHTEDELVAILAHEIAHFVLDHSIHNVNKMKDRKENEIFWTSILTGLTAFADVALAVNTDCYMPGFATLGMAAFSSVVGEEIVEYLGMKYNHEQELEADRYACDVLRLLGYDENALATALTRIRNHYDRERDVSLYLNSETHPDLLTRLAYCGNPQQVKDVKFERCISTVVTCTARLKYSYRSRFRQCIELVDQNILNHVADVDDYILKSRCLIALEDTPESNAEALSLVARAKGLEPDNINIFKSEIIASLRLGMNDQARELLLSYIQRLKAMDDSLVGGTTQTFTMKELRWARQMLVKLQVV
;
A
#
# COMPACT_ATOMS: atom_id res chain seq x y z
N MET A 1 31.35 -65.68 -5.72
CA MET A 1 30.62 -64.66 -6.50
C MET A 1 29.31 -64.21 -5.87
N LYS A 2 28.56 -65.00 -5.09
CA LYS A 2 27.28 -64.52 -4.47
C LYS A 2 27.43 -63.60 -3.24
N ARG A 3 28.56 -63.49 -2.59
CA ARG A 3 28.77 -62.60 -1.44
C ARG A 3 29.30 -61.22 -1.81
N MET A 4 29.87 -61.05 -2.98
CA MET A 4 30.28 -59.71 -3.47
C MET A 4 29.12 -58.91 -4.06
N PHE A 5 28.04 -59.57 -4.54
CA PHE A 5 26.86 -58.87 -5.06
C PHE A 5 26.00 -58.27 -3.98
N GLY A 6 25.99 -58.83 -2.78
CA GLY A 6 25.27 -58.28 -1.62
C GLY A 6 25.89 -57.01 -1.03
N LEU A 7 27.23 -56.88 -1.10
CA LEU A 7 27.95 -55.69 -0.63
C LEU A 7 27.84 -54.51 -1.64
N PHE A 8 27.70 -54.81 -2.93
CA PHE A 8 27.49 -53.76 -3.94
C PHE A 8 26.09 -53.21 -3.94
N LEU A 9 25.08 -54.01 -3.57
CA LEU A 9 23.69 -53.51 -3.40
C LEU A 9 23.53 -52.71 -2.09
N LEU A 10 24.30 -52.98 -1.05
CA LEU A 10 24.29 -52.19 0.19
C LEU A 10 25.01 -50.83 0.03
N ALA A 11 26.00 -50.77 -0.88
CA ALA A 11 26.71 -49.52 -1.18
C ALA A 11 25.96 -48.59 -2.12
N MET A 12 24.93 -49.08 -2.84
CA MET A 12 24.06 -48.26 -3.70
C MET A 12 22.90 -47.55 -2.92
N PHE A 13 22.76 -47.85 -1.63
CA PHE A 13 21.84 -47.15 -0.73
C PHE A 13 22.52 -46.01 0.08
N CYS A 14 23.75 -45.64 -0.25
CA CYS A 14 24.28 -44.36 0.20
C CYS A 14 23.51 -43.25 -0.51
N VAL A 15 22.49 -42.76 0.17
CA VAL A 15 21.89 -41.44 -0.06
C VAL A 15 23.05 -40.46 -0.29
N LEU A 16 23.21 -39.99 -1.50
CA LEU A 16 24.03 -38.80 -1.77
C LEU A 16 23.32 -37.64 -1.07
N SER A 17 23.45 -37.59 0.25
CA SER A 17 23.14 -36.37 1.01
C SER A 17 24.23 -35.39 0.62
N ILE A 18 23.94 -34.54 -0.34
CA ILE A 18 24.66 -33.27 -0.48
C ILE A 18 24.20 -32.49 0.74
N ASN A 19 24.89 -32.65 1.87
CA ASN A 19 24.64 -31.90 3.09
C ASN A 19 25.11 -30.48 2.83
N ALA A 20 24.19 -29.62 2.38
CA ALA A 20 24.40 -28.21 2.55
C ALA A 20 24.52 -27.90 4.06
N GLN A 21 25.41 -26.99 4.44
CA GLN A 21 25.52 -26.61 5.85
C GLN A 21 24.13 -26.12 6.33
N PRO A 22 23.70 -26.59 7.54
CA PRO A 22 22.42 -26.13 8.06
C PRO A 22 22.37 -24.61 8.16
N ILE A 23 21.25 -24.02 7.78
CA ILE A 23 20.99 -22.59 8.01
C ILE A 23 20.77 -22.42 9.51
N PRO A 24 21.56 -21.61 10.23
CA PRO A 24 21.47 -21.47 11.68
C PRO A 24 20.21 -20.71 12.07
N LEU A 25 19.52 -21.16 13.12
CA LEU A 25 18.41 -20.49 13.78
C LEU A 25 18.65 -20.43 15.28
N ASN A 26 17.88 -19.59 16.01
CA ASN A 26 18.05 -19.45 17.45
C ASN A 26 16.77 -18.95 18.13
N PHE A 27 15.73 -19.77 18.19
CA PHE A 27 14.51 -19.40 18.93
C PHE A 27 13.93 -20.58 19.72
N LYS A 28 13.00 -20.27 20.63
CA LYS A 28 12.32 -21.26 21.46
C LYS A 28 11.03 -21.72 20.81
N ALA A 29 10.75 -23.02 20.99
CA ALA A 29 9.46 -23.60 20.63
C ALA A 29 8.97 -24.52 21.76
N LYS A 30 7.67 -24.52 22.00
CA LYS A 30 7.01 -25.48 22.91
C LYS A 30 6.44 -26.63 22.10
N ILE A 31 6.76 -27.84 22.50
CA ILE A 31 6.29 -29.04 21.83
C ILE A 31 4.82 -29.27 22.22
N LEU A 32 3.92 -29.28 21.24
CA LEU A 32 2.47 -29.48 21.47
C LEU A 32 2.04 -30.94 21.35
N LYS A 33 2.79 -31.79 20.60
CA LYS A 33 2.47 -33.18 20.34
C LYS A 33 3.68 -34.11 20.51
N GLY A 34 3.44 -35.40 20.74
CA GLY A 34 4.47 -36.42 20.83
C GLY A 34 5.08 -36.61 22.22
N GLY A 35 6.19 -37.30 22.29
CA GLY A 35 6.84 -37.73 23.54
C GLY A 35 7.49 -36.60 24.36
N GLY A 36 7.62 -35.42 23.79
CA GLY A 36 8.12 -34.20 24.45
C GLY A 36 7.03 -33.18 24.80
N LYS A 37 5.76 -33.50 24.65
CA LYS A 37 4.63 -32.57 24.85
C LYS A 37 4.75 -31.77 26.15
N GLY A 38 4.58 -30.45 26.02
CA GLY A 38 4.64 -29.50 27.13
C GLY A 38 6.04 -28.99 27.46
N ASN A 39 7.11 -29.61 26.94
CA ASN A 39 8.49 -29.14 27.12
C ASN A 39 8.85 -28.10 26.07
N TYR A 40 9.82 -27.25 26.44
CA TYR A 40 10.43 -26.29 25.52
C TYR A 40 11.67 -26.91 24.89
N CYS A 41 11.84 -26.72 23.57
CA CYS A 41 13.06 -27.02 22.84
C CYS A 41 13.65 -25.75 22.27
N LYS A 42 14.92 -25.79 21.89
CA LYS A 42 15.62 -24.72 21.19
C LYS A 42 15.75 -25.13 19.73
N VAL A 43 15.15 -24.37 18.82
CA VAL A 43 15.38 -24.54 17.39
C VAL A 43 16.75 -23.95 17.05
N VAL A 44 17.56 -24.70 16.32
CA VAL A 44 18.97 -24.35 16.05
C VAL A 44 19.31 -24.25 14.57
N GLY A 45 18.41 -24.67 13.67
CA GLY A 45 18.66 -24.54 12.24
C GLY A 45 17.65 -25.24 11.35
N VAL A 46 17.87 -25.12 10.05
CA VAL A 46 17.18 -25.85 8.98
C VAL A 46 18.22 -26.64 8.17
N GLU A 47 17.95 -27.90 7.97
CA GLU A 47 18.77 -28.78 7.13
C GLU A 47 18.01 -29.11 5.84
N HIS A 48 18.68 -28.97 4.71
CA HIS A 48 18.17 -29.37 3.40
C HIS A 48 18.71 -30.77 3.04
N ARG A 49 17.81 -31.68 2.68
CA ARG A 49 18.14 -33.04 2.23
C ARG A 49 17.51 -33.32 0.88
N ILE A 50 18.27 -33.93 -0.02
CA ILE A 50 17.75 -34.38 -1.32
C ILE A 50 17.55 -35.89 -1.24
N LYS A 51 16.34 -36.32 -1.55
CA LYS A 51 15.99 -37.75 -1.60
C LYS A 51 15.47 -38.19 -2.95
N VAL A 52 15.57 -39.48 -3.25
CA VAL A 52 14.90 -40.08 -4.40
C VAL A 52 13.42 -40.26 -4.06
N ALA A 53 12.53 -39.75 -4.91
CA ALA A 53 11.07 -39.71 -4.67
C ALA A 53 10.48 -41.11 -4.41
N LEU A 54 10.88 -42.09 -5.18
CA LEU A 54 10.48 -43.52 -5.04
C LEU A 54 11.62 -44.42 -5.36
N PRO A 55 11.72 -45.64 -4.76
CA PRO A 55 12.70 -46.64 -5.12
C PRO A 55 12.62 -46.96 -6.62
N GLY A 56 13.69 -46.65 -7.37
CA GLY A 56 13.76 -46.84 -8.82
C GLY A 56 13.34 -45.66 -9.67
N SER A 57 12.81 -44.57 -9.11
CA SER A 57 12.63 -43.29 -9.79
C SER A 57 13.94 -42.53 -9.95
N LYS A 58 14.01 -41.70 -11.01
CA LYS A 58 15.08 -40.71 -11.19
C LYS A 58 14.73 -39.34 -10.58
N ASP A 59 13.51 -39.20 -10.09
CA ASP A 59 13.03 -37.95 -9.57
C ASP A 59 13.61 -37.68 -8.17
N LEU A 60 14.19 -36.52 -8.00
CA LEU A 60 14.74 -36.04 -6.74
C LEU A 60 13.72 -35.14 -6.08
N VAL A 61 13.55 -35.30 -4.76
CA VAL A 61 12.69 -34.48 -3.93
C VAL A 61 13.55 -33.78 -2.89
N ASP A 62 13.33 -32.47 -2.78
CA ASP A 62 13.93 -31.65 -1.73
C ASP A 62 13.09 -31.75 -0.46
N GLU A 63 13.70 -32.06 0.66
CA GLU A 63 13.08 -32.06 1.98
C GLU A 63 13.84 -31.11 2.90
N TYR A 64 13.10 -30.34 3.67
CA TYR A 64 13.66 -29.43 4.67
C TYR A 64 13.30 -29.93 6.06
N TYR A 65 14.26 -29.89 6.97
CA TYR A 65 14.13 -30.38 8.34
C TYR A 65 14.45 -29.26 9.32
N MET A 66 13.52 -28.98 10.23
CA MET A 66 13.79 -28.15 11.41
C MET A 66 14.70 -28.95 12.38
N LEU A 67 15.81 -28.35 12.73
CA LEU A 67 16.76 -28.93 13.71
C LEU A 67 16.50 -28.30 15.07
N TYR A 68 16.35 -29.11 16.10
CA TYR A 68 16.16 -28.63 17.47
C TYR A 68 16.90 -29.48 18.49
N LEU A 69 17.23 -28.91 19.65
CA LEU A 69 17.84 -29.59 20.76
C LEU A 69 16.80 -30.36 21.56
N ASN A 70 17.06 -31.63 21.86
CA ASN A 70 16.15 -32.45 22.66
C ASN A 70 15.97 -31.82 24.06
N PRO A 71 14.73 -31.58 24.54
CA PRO A 71 14.52 -30.96 25.86
C PRO A 71 15.03 -31.79 27.04
N LYS A 72 15.23 -33.10 26.89
CA LYS A 72 15.74 -33.99 27.93
C LYS A 72 17.27 -34.19 27.84
N ASP A 73 17.86 -33.91 26.69
CA ASP A 73 19.30 -34.05 26.44
C ASP A 73 19.72 -32.96 25.44
N THR A 74 20.10 -31.80 25.97
CA THR A 74 20.45 -30.62 25.16
C THR A 74 21.74 -30.80 24.33
N LEU A 75 22.46 -31.89 24.48
CA LEU A 75 23.57 -32.25 23.60
C LEU A 75 23.10 -33.02 22.36
N LYS A 76 21.89 -33.58 22.38
CA LYS A 76 21.30 -34.33 21.28
C LYS A 76 20.46 -33.41 20.39
N GLN A 77 20.87 -33.28 19.14
CA GLN A 77 20.11 -32.61 18.10
C GLN A 77 19.12 -33.59 17.46
N GLU A 78 17.90 -33.17 17.27
CA GLU A 78 16.83 -33.88 16.57
C GLU A 78 16.40 -33.11 15.34
N ALA A 79 15.77 -33.79 14.37
CA ALA A 79 15.30 -33.22 13.12
C ALA A 79 13.83 -33.57 12.90
N GLU A 80 13.02 -32.57 12.60
CA GLU A 80 11.59 -32.70 12.26
C GLU A 80 11.37 -32.26 10.83
N LEU A 81 10.71 -33.08 10.02
CA LEU A 81 10.36 -32.70 8.64
C LEU A 81 9.41 -31.49 8.64
N ILE A 82 9.78 -30.46 7.92
CA ILE A 82 8.96 -29.28 7.77
C ILE A 82 7.76 -29.61 6.86
N THR A 83 6.57 -29.46 7.39
CA THR A 83 5.30 -29.69 6.69
C THR A 83 4.29 -28.61 7.10
N ASN A 84 3.20 -28.50 6.37
CA ASN A 84 2.05 -27.61 6.71
C ASN A 84 1.39 -27.93 8.08
N LYS A 85 1.93 -28.91 8.82
CA LYS A 85 1.46 -29.26 10.17
C LYS A 85 2.45 -28.86 11.27
N LEU A 86 3.54 -28.17 10.91
CA LEU A 86 4.60 -27.83 11.87
C LEU A 86 4.03 -26.98 13.03
N GLU A 87 3.22 -25.98 12.76
CA GLU A 87 2.53 -25.17 13.78
C GLU A 87 1.55 -25.96 14.65
N ASN A 88 1.02 -27.06 14.15
CA ASN A 88 0.19 -27.96 14.95
C ASN A 88 1.02 -28.79 15.96
N ASN A 89 2.32 -28.92 15.74
CA ASN A 89 3.22 -29.71 16.57
C ASN A 89 4.08 -28.85 17.51
N TYR A 90 4.26 -27.55 17.17
CA TYR A 90 5.10 -26.62 17.90
C TYR A 90 4.41 -25.26 18.05
N GLU A 91 4.54 -24.65 19.23
CA GLU A 91 4.20 -23.26 19.52
C GLU A 91 5.51 -22.47 19.57
N PHE A 92 5.78 -21.67 18.53
CA PHE A 92 7.00 -20.88 18.45
C PHE A 92 6.88 -19.62 19.29
N GLN A 93 7.99 -19.17 19.89
CA GLN A 93 8.06 -18.02 20.80
C GLN A 93 9.15 -17.03 20.35
N PRO A 94 9.00 -16.33 19.24
CA PRO A 94 9.95 -15.35 18.78
C PRO A 94 10.06 -14.18 19.78
N GLN A 95 11.28 -13.70 19.98
CA GLN A 95 11.60 -12.57 20.86
C GLN A 95 12.12 -11.36 20.09
N THR A 96 12.43 -11.52 18.82
CA THR A 96 12.93 -10.47 17.94
C THR A 96 12.17 -10.48 16.61
N MET A 97 12.21 -9.37 15.90
CA MET A 97 11.62 -9.27 14.56
C MET A 97 12.21 -10.28 13.58
N GLN A 98 13.51 -10.52 13.66
CA GLN A 98 14.17 -11.53 12.85
C GLN A 98 13.63 -12.93 13.13
N GLU A 99 13.55 -13.32 14.41
CA GLU A 99 12.99 -14.61 14.82
C GLU A 99 11.52 -14.76 14.37
N LEU A 100 10.71 -13.68 14.43
CA LEU A 100 9.32 -13.68 13.98
C LEU A 100 9.22 -14.08 12.50
N TRP A 101 9.99 -13.41 11.65
CA TRP A 101 9.96 -13.69 10.22
C TRP A 101 10.65 -14.98 9.85
N ASP A 102 11.67 -15.43 10.59
CA ASP A 102 12.26 -16.76 10.43
C ASP A 102 11.25 -17.86 10.75
N VAL A 103 10.42 -17.70 11.78
CA VAL A 103 9.32 -18.62 12.09
C VAL A 103 8.28 -18.63 10.97
N ALA A 104 7.87 -17.45 10.49
CA ALA A 104 6.93 -17.33 9.38
C ALA A 104 7.44 -18.09 8.14
N GLN A 105 8.67 -17.88 7.74
CA GLN A 105 9.27 -18.59 6.60
C GLN A 105 9.40 -20.07 6.85
N LEU A 106 9.80 -20.49 8.07
CA LEU A 106 9.92 -21.89 8.44
C LEU A 106 8.60 -22.64 8.26
N CYS A 107 7.50 -22.04 8.69
CA CYS A 107 6.18 -22.68 8.66
C CYS A 107 5.54 -22.69 7.27
N HIS A 108 5.75 -21.65 6.47
CA HIS A 108 5.01 -21.44 5.21
C HIS A 108 5.88 -21.64 3.97
N VAL A 109 7.05 -21.02 3.89
CA VAL A 109 7.86 -21.00 2.67
C VAL A 109 8.63 -22.32 2.47
N PHE A 110 9.26 -22.87 3.50
CA PHE A 110 10.07 -24.08 3.37
C PHE A 110 9.26 -25.33 3.05
N ASN A 111 8.00 -25.38 3.48
CA ASN A 111 7.10 -26.46 3.10
C ASN A 111 6.87 -26.50 1.57
N GLU A 112 6.91 -25.36 0.89
CA GLU A 112 6.62 -25.24 -0.53
C GLU A 112 7.85 -25.34 -1.42
N LEU A 113 9.01 -24.98 -0.92
CA LEU A 113 10.28 -25.15 -1.64
C LEU A 113 10.54 -26.62 -2.00
N GLY A 114 9.94 -27.58 -1.27
CA GLY A 114 9.94 -29.00 -1.60
C GLY A 114 9.19 -29.36 -2.90
N PHE A 115 8.32 -28.49 -3.43
CA PHE A 115 7.57 -28.69 -4.68
C PHE A 115 8.22 -27.97 -5.86
N ARG A 116 9.47 -28.22 -6.14
CA ARG A 116 10.24 -27.53 -7.18
C ARG A 116 9.68 -27.71 -8.60
N GLY A 117 9.77 -26.66 -9.40
CA GLY A 117 9.52 -26.61 -10.83
C GLY A 117 8.32 -25.73 -11.21
N MET A 118 7.12 -26.08 -10.79
CA MET A 118 5.92 -25.34 -11.17
C MET A 118 5.78 -24.03 -10.39
N GLN A 119 6.06 -24.04 -9.10
CA GLN A 119 5.93 -22.85 -8.22
C GLN A 119 7.00 -21.79 -8.50
N SER A 120 8.23 -22.17 -8.80
CA SER A 120 9.29 -21.21 -9.12
C SER A 120 9.04 -20.49 -10.45
N SER A 121 8.44 -21.17 -11.44
CA SER A 121 8.04 -20.55 -12.71
C SER A 121 6.85 -19.61 -12.52
N LEU A 122 5.86 -20.04 -11.72
CA LEU A 122 4.69 -19.27 -11.36
C LEU A 122 5.06 -17.98 -10.64
N ARG A 123 5.90 -18.07 -9.60
CA ARG A 123 6.40 -16.92 -8.86
C ARG A 123 7.06 -15.90 -9.79
N ARG A 124 7.99 -16.33 -10.64
CA ARG A 124 8.69 -15.46 -11.59
C ARG A 124 7.74 -14.78 -12.58
N GLU A 125 6.72 -15.48 -13.01
CA GLU A 125 5.65 -14.94 -13.87
C GLU A 125 4.89 -13.84 -13.13
N MET A 126 4.39 -14.10 -11.92
CA MET A 126 3.66 -13.14 -11.09
C MET A 126 4.52 -11.91 -10.74
N GLU A 127 5.78 -12.09 -10.39
CA GLU A 127 6.73 -10.99 -10.13
C GLU A 127 6.93 -10.13 -11.38
N THR A 128 7.03 -10.74 -12.57
CA THR A 128 7.16 -10.03 -13.83
C THR A 128 5.89 -9.24 -14.16
N ASP A 129 4.72 -9.83 -13.92
CA ASP A 129 3.43 -9.18 -14.16
C ASP A 129 3.19 -8.02 -13.17
N ALA A 130 3.58 -8.20 -11.91
CA ALA A 130 3.57 -7.11 -10.95
C ALA A 130 4.44 -5.91 -11.40
N LEU A 131 5.65 -6.17 -11.91
CA LEU A 131 6.51 -5.11 -12.46
C LEU A 131 5.87 -4.37 -13.65
N ARG A 132 5.08 -5.05 -14.49
CA ARG A 132 4.33 -4.40 -15.58
C ARG A 132 3.25 -3.46 -15.05
N VAL A 133 2.52 -3.88 -14.00
CA VAL A 133 1.53 -3.02 -13.33
C VAL A 133 2.21 -1.77 -12.77
N MET A 134 3.34 -1.93 -12.05
CA MET A 134 4.11 -0.79 -11.51
C MET A 134 4.56 0.17 -12.61
N GLY A 135 5.05 -0.38 -13.75
CA GLY A 135 5.42 0.42 -14.91
C GLY A 135 4.26 1.27 -15.42
N LYS A 136 3.07 0.71 -15.49
CA LYS A 136 1.87 1.42 -15.95
C LYS A 136 1.41 2.51 -14.97
N ILE A 137 1.48 2.27 -13.66
CA ILE A 137 1.19 3.30 -12.65
C ILE A 137 2.14 4.49 -12.81
N ARG A 138 3.44 4.25 -13.03
CA ARG A 138 4.44 5.31 -13.29
C ARG A 138 4.16 6.07 -14.58
N GLU A 139 3.92 5.34 -15.67
CA GLU A 139 3.59 5.95 -16.98
C GLU A 139 2.34 6.82 -16.92
N SER A 140 1.38 6.47 -16.06
CA SER A 140 0.15 7.25 -15.86
C SER A 140 0.34 8.51 -15.01
N GLY A 141 1.50 8.69 -14.37
CA GLY A 141 1.80 9.82 -13.48
C GLY A 141 1.03 9.79 -12.15
N LEU A 142 0.53 8.62 -11.74
CA LEU A 142 -0.19 8.46 -10.47
C LEU A 142 0.74 8.18 -9.27
N GLU A 143 2.03 7.97 -9.49
CA GLU A 143 2.99 7.81 -8.41
C GLU A 143 3.22 9.15 -7.71
N PHE A 144 2.99 9.18 -6.39
CA PHE A 144 3.26 10.33 -5.55
C PHE A 144 4.70 10.27 -5.05
N HIS A 145 5.44 11.36 -5.22
CA HIS A 145 6.83 11.45 -4.82
C HIS A 145 7.02 12.54 -3.77
N ASP A 146 7.43 12.14 -2.58
CA ASP A 146 7.93 12.99 -1.53
C ASP A 146 9.09 12.27 -0.82
N PRO A 147 10.35 12.68 -1.04
CA PRO A 147 11.51 12.00 -0.47
C PRO A 147 11.50 11.92 1.06
N TYR A 148 10.88 12.90 1.74
CA TYR A 148 10.78 12.90 3.20
C TYR A 148 9.80 11.83 3.68
N VAL A 149 8.60 11.79 3.10
CA VAL A 149 7.56 10.78 3.41
C VAL A 149 8.05 9.38 3.06
N GLU A 150 8.62 9.22 1.87
CA GLU A 150 9.18 7.92 1.41
C GLU A 150 10.27 7.43 2.36
N SER A 151 11.23 8.28 2.72
CA SER A 151 12.32 7.93 3.63
C SER A 151 11.79 7.57 5.03
N TYR A 152 10.78 8.28 5.51
CA TYR A 152 10.12 7.98 6.78
C TYR A 152 9.48 6.58 6.77
N ILE A 153 8.70 6.26 5.73
CA ILE A 153 8.03 4.96 5.61
C ILE A 153 9.06 3.83 5.40
N TYR A 154 10.10 4.03 4.59
CA TYR A 154 11.19 3.06 4.47
C TYR A 154 11.89 2.78 5.80
N GLY A 155 12.03 3.82 6.65
CA GLY A 155 12.55 3.65 8.00
C GLY A 155 11.69 2.73 8.89
N LEU A 156 10.36 2.80 8.74
CA LEU A 156 9.43 1.89 9.42
C LEU A 156 9.49 0.48 8.84
N ILE A 157 9.48 0.33 7.51
CA ILE A 157 9.63 -0.96 6.84
C ILE A 157 10.92 -1.67 7.29
N ALA A 158 12.03 -0.95 7.40
CA ALA A 158 13.31 -1.51 7.85
C ALA A 158 13.27 -1.99 9.31
N LYS A 159 12.46 -1.36 10.18
CA LYS A 159 12.24 -1.84 11.55
C LYS A 159 11.39 -3.12 11.58
N ILE A 160 10.36 -3.18 10.72
CA ILE A 160 9.41 -4.30 10.67
C ILE A 160 10.03 -5.53 10.02
N ALA A 161 10.75 -5.35 8.92
CA ALA A 161 11.30 -6.42 8.11
C ALA A 161 12.85 -6.36 8.04
N PRO A 162 13.55 -6.65 9.15
CA PRO A 162 15.00 -6.77 9.11
C PRO A 162 15.41 -8.01 8.27
N LYS A 163 16.65 -8.02 7.83
CA LYS A 163 17.21 -9.16 7.14
C LYS A 163 17.15 -10.43 8.01
N THR A 164 16.61 -11.52 7.45
CA THR A 164 16.42 -12.78 8.20
C THR A 164 17.55 -13.77 7.93
N TYR A 165 17.71 -14.78 8.79
CA TYR A 165 18.68 -15.87 8.57
C TYR A 165 18.21 -16.83 7.49
N LEU A 166 16.92 -17.03 7.36
CA LEU A 166 16.35 -17.99 6.42
C LEU A 166 16.33 -17.49 4.98
N ASP A 167 16.63 -16.26 4.70
CA ASP A 167 16.79 -15.58 3.41
C ASP A 167 16.36 -16.43 2.18
N ALA A 168 15.17 -17.05 2.31
CA ALA A 168 14.61 -17.93 1.29
C ALA A 168 14.28 -17.17 0.01
N ARG A 169 14.17 -15.85 0.13
CA ARG A 169 14.05 -14.87 -0.94
C ARG A 169 14.87 -13.64 -0.61
N PRO A 170 15.55 -13.03 -1.61
CA PRO A 170 16.03 -11.68 -1.44
C PRO A 170 14.79 -10.79 -1.26
N TYR A 171 14.61 -10.23 -0.07
CA TYR A 171 13.56 -9.25 0.18
C TYR A 171 14.04 -7.89 -0.30
N ASP A 172 13.60 -7.50 -1.46
CA ASP A 172 13.62 -6.09 -1.86
C ASP A 172 12.18 -5.57 -1.72
N LEU A 173 11.80 -5.22 -0.47
CA LEU A 173 10.55 -4.51 -0.24
C LEU A 173 10.68 -3.11 -0.83
N ASN A 174 9.88 -2.82 -1.83
CA ASN A 174 9.81 -1.54 -2.47
C ASN A 174 8.54 -0.82 -2.05
N LEU A 175 8.62 0.49 -1.90
CA LEU A 175 7.47 1.35 -1.63
C LEU A 175 7.06 2.08 -2.90
N MET A 176 5.75 2.13 -3.14
CA MET A 176 5.13 3.00 -4.13
C MET A 176 3.94 3.69 -3.48
N ILE A 177 3.96 5.01 -3.38
CA ILE A 177 2.82 5.78 -2.92
C ILE A 177 2.01 6.19 -4.14
N VAL A 178 0.71 5.96 -4.12
CA VAL A 178 -0.17 6.22 -5.26
C VAL A 178 -1.19 7.29 -4.91
N MET A 179 -1.36 8.26 -5.80
CA MET A 179 -2.36 9.32 -5.70
C MET A 179 -3.76 8.74 -5.87
N ASP A 180 -4.31 8.22 -4.79
CA ASP A 180 -5.65 7.65 -4.70
C ASP A 180 -6.27 8.03 -3.36
N ASP A 181 -7.55 8.49 -3.37
CA ASP A 181 -8.26 8.92 -2.17
C ASP A 181 -8.95 7.77 -1.40
N GLU A 182 -8.78 6.52 -1.86
CA GLU A 182 -9.22 5.32 -1.19
C GLU A 182 -8.29 4.95 -0.03
N MET A 183 -8.86 4.48 1.08
CA MET A 183 -8.08 3.97 2.20
C MET A 183 -7.66 2.51 1.95
N ASN A 184 -6.67 2.31 1.11
CA ASN A 184 -6.18 0.99 0.73
C ASN A 184 -4.65 0.89 0.74
N ALA A 185 -4.16 -0.32 1.02
CA ALA A 185 -2.78 -0.75 0.82
C ALA A 185 -2.78 -2.14 0.17
N SER A 186 -1.69 -2.51 -0.45
CA SER A 186 -1.51 -3.87 -0.98
C SER A 186 -0.04 -4.17 -1.23
N THR A 187 0.37 -5.42 -1.01
CA THR A 187 1.72 -5.86 -1.32
C THR A 187 1.71 -6.87 -2.46
N TYR A 188 2.44 -6.56 -3.51
CA TYR A 188 2.51 -7.33 -4.73
C TYR A 188 3.53 -8.46 -4.63
N PRO A 189 3.40 -9.54 -5.45
CA PRO A 189 4.29 -10.70 -5.41
C PRO A 189 5.78 -10.41 -5.61
N ASN A 190 6.11 -9.26 -6.22
CA ASN A 190 7.49 -8.78 -6.39
C ASN A 190 8.05 -8.01 -5.19
N GLY A 191 7.32 -7.94 -4.07
CA GLY A 191 7.71 -7.19 -2.87
C GLY A 191 7.42 -5.69 -2.93
N THR A 192 6.75 -5.19 -3.98
CA THR A 192 6.34 -3.79 -4.02
C THR A 192 5.07 -3.59 -3.21
N MET A 193 5.17 -2.76 -2.18
CA MET A 193 4.05 -2.31 -1.36
C MET A 193 3.49 -1.02 -1.94
N ILE A 194 2.22 -1.03 -2.29
CA ILE A 194 1.48 0.17 -2.70
C ILE A 194 0.71 0.70 -1.50
N LEU A 195 0.89 2.00 -1.22
CA LEU A 195 0.12 2.74 -0.23
C LEU A 195 -0.63 3.87 -0.94
N ASN A 196 -1.95 3.90 -0.82
CA ASN A 196 -2.73 5.00 -1.35
C ASN A 196 -2.58 6.25 -0.48
N THR A 197 -2.58 7.44 -1.09
CA THR A 197 -2.55 8.71 -0.35
C THR A 197 -3.76 8.84 0.58
N GLY A 198 -4.91 8.27 0.18
CA GLY A 198 -6.11 8.19 1.00
C GLY A 198 -5.93 7.41 2.30
N LEU A 199 -5.21 6.28 2.26
CA LEU A 199 -4.87 5.54 3.46
C LEU A 199 -3.98 6.37 4.39
N LEU A 200 -2.85 6.85 3.89
CA LEU A 200 -1.90 7.61 4.68
C LEU A 200 -2.55 8.83 5.34
N SER A 201 -3.38 9.58 4.61
CA SER A 201 -4.09 10.75 5.14
C SER A 201 -5.24 10.42 6.09
N GLY A 202 -5.74 9.20 6.07
CA GLY A 202 -6.81 8.72 6.94
C GLY A 202 -6.34 8.10 8.25
N LEU A 203 -5.05 7.76 8.37
CA LEU A 203 -4.42 7.32 9.62
C LEU A 203 -4.00 8.55 10.46
N HIS A 204 -3.94 8.39 11.79
CA HIS A 204 -3.63 9.48 12.70
C HIS A 204 -2.42 9.23 13.61
N THR A 205 -1.85 8.02 13.56
CA THR A 205 -0.66 7.67 14.38
C THR A 205 0.35 6.83 13.59
N GLU A 206 1.62 6.90 13.98
CA GLU A 206 2.68 6.01 13.48
C GLU A 206 2.32 4.55 13.76
N ASP A 207 1.75 4.26 14.93
CA ASP A 207 1.37 2.91 15.35
C ASP A 207 0.36 2.28 14.38
N GLU A 208 -0.65 3.05 13.95
CA GLU A 208 -1.62 2.62 12.95
C GLU A 208 -0.94 2.31 11.60
N LEU A 209 0.00 3.14 11.17
CA LEU A 209 0.75 2.90 9.93
C LEU A 209 1.62 1.65 10.06
N VAL A 210 2.33 1.46 11.18
CA VAL A 210 3.14 0.26 11.44
C VAL A 210 2.28 -0.99 11.43
N ALA A 211 1.07 -0.94 11.98
CA ALA A 211 0.14 -2.06 11.96
C ALA A 211 -0.25 -2.48 10.52
N ILE A 212 -0.58 -1.52 9.66
CA ILE A 212 -0.90 -1.78 8.25
C ILE A 212 0.33 -2.29 7.49
N LEU A 213 1.49 -1.65 7.65
CA LEU A 213 2.74 -2.10 7.01
C LEU A 213 3.08 -3.54 7.40
N ALA A 214 2.94 -3.89 8.68
CA ALA A 214 3.21 -5.23 9.17
C ALA A 214 2.23 -6.27 8.60
N HIS A 215 0.95 -5.92 8.48
CA HIS A 215 -0.08 -6.74 7.85
C HIS A 215 0.26 -7.03 6.37
N GLU A 216 0.61 -6.02 5.61
CA GLU A 216 1.00 -6.13 4.22
C GLU A 216 2.28 -6.95 4.03
N ILE A 217 3.28 -6.71 4.88
CA ILE A 217 4.52 -7.51 4.88
C ILE A 217 4.24 -8.98 5.19
N ALA A 218 3.30 -9.27 6.10
CA ALA A 218 2.90 -10.63 6.39
C ALA A 218 2.31 -11.34 5.16
N HIS A 219 1.43 -10.71 4.40
CA HIS A 219 0.90 -11.29 3.15
C HIS A 219 2.01 -11.65 2.18
N PHE A 220 3.04 -10.82 2.06
CA PHE A 220 4.19 -11.08 1.19
C PHE A 220 5.07 -12.20 1.73
N VAL A 221 5.44 -12.17 3.01
CA VAL A 221 6.33 -13.18 3.63
C VAL A 221 5.70 -14.56 3.64
N LEU A 222 4.38 -14.65 3.88
CA LEU A 222 3.61 -15.88 3.93
C LEU A 222 3.20 -16.41 2.55
N ASP A 223 3.57 -15.73 1.46
CA ASP A 223 3.25 -16.14 0.09
C ASP A 223 1.75 -16.28 -0.22
N HIS A 224 0.89 -15.52 0.47
CA HIS A 224 -0.56 -15.64 0.32
C HIS A 224 -1.01 -15.52 -1.13
N SER A 225 -0.45 -14.59 -1.91
CA SER A 225 -0.76 -14.40 -3.33
C SER A 225 -0.40 -15.64 -4.16
N ILE A 226 0.76 -16.25 -3.92
CA ILE A 226 1.20 -17.45 -4.63
C ILE A 226 0.30 -18.65 -4.33
N HIS A 227 -0.10 -18.80 -3.06
CA HIS A 227 -1.05 -19.84 -2.64
C HIS A 227 -2.39 -19.71 -3.34
N ASN A 228 -2.89 -18.49 -3.49
CA ASN A 228 -4.17 -18.24 -4.14
C ASN A 228 -4.12 -18.58 -5.64
N VAL A 229 -3.08 -18.15 -6.34
CA VAL A 229 -2.94 -18.41 -7.78
C VAL A 229 -2.69 -19.88 -8.08
N ASN A 230 -2.00 -20.62 -7.20
CA ASN A 230 -1.86 -22.08 -7.36
C ASN A 230 -3.19 -22.84 -7.33
N LYS A 231 -4.23 -22.28 -6.70
CA LYS A 231 -5.58 -22.85 -6.67
C LYS A 231 -6.37 -22.55 -7.95
N MET A 232 -5.95 -21.56 -8.74
CA MET A 232 -6.60 -21.18 -9.99
C MET A 232 -6.06 -22.02 -11.16
N LYS A 233 -6.89 -22.89 -11.72
CA LYS A 233 -6.45 -23.93 -12.68
C LYS A 233 -6.28 -23.49 -14.13
N ASP A 234 -6.74 -22.32 -14.57
CA ASP A 234 -6.74 -21.96 -16.00
C ASP A 234 -6.25 -20.54 -16.27
N ARG A 235 -5.01 -20.45 -16.77
CA ARG A 235 -4.35 -19.21 -17.20
C ARG A 235 -4.35 -18.99 -18.70
N LYS A 236 -5.31 -19.51 -19.44
CA LYS A 236 -5.35 -19.40 -20.91
C LYS A 236 -5.72 -18.01 -21.45
N GLU A 237 -5.94 -17.02 -20.60
CA GLU A 237 -6.44 -15.69 -21.01
C GLU A 237 -5.42 -14.55 -20.85
N ASN A 238 -4.13 -14.86 -20.69
CA ASN A 238 -3.08 -13.85 -20.45
C ASN A 238 -3.03 -12.71 -21.48
N GLU A 239 -3.17 -13.02 -22.78
CA GLU A 239 -3.15 -11.99 -23.84
C GLU A 239 -4.36 -11.07 -23.78
N ILE A 240 -5.55 -11.63 -23.51
CA ILE A 240 -6.80 -10.87 -23.42
C ILE A 240 -6.76 -9.97 -22.19
N PHE A 241 -6.28 -10.48 -21.05
CA PHE A 241 -6.11 -9.76 -19.81
C PHE A 241 -5.20 -8.52 -19.96
N TRP A 242 -3.98 -8.69 -20.50
CA TRP A 242 -3.06 -7.55 -20.70
C TRP A 242 -3.57 -6.57 -21.74
N THR A 243 -4.30 -7.03 -22.76
CA THR A 243 -4.93 -6.15 -23.74
C THR A 243 -6.04 -5.32 -23.12
N SER A 244 -6.85 -5.88 -22.22
CA SER A 244 -7.92 -5.15 -21.54
C SER A 244 -7.36 -4.08 -20.57
N ILE A 245 -6.29 -4.40 -19.82
CA ILE A 245 -5.59 -3.43 -18.96
C ILE A 245 -4.99 -2.29 -19.80
N LEU A 246 -4.26 -2.63 -20.85
CA LEU A 246 -3.65 -1.65 -21.75
C LEU A 246 -4.70 -0.74 -22.40
N THR A 247 -5.82 -1.32 -22.86
CA THR A 247 -6.92 -0.59 -23.48
C THR A 247 -7.65 0.29 -22.45
N GLY A 248 -7.85 -0.21 -21.23
CA GLY A 248 -8.40 0.56 -20.11
C GLY A 248 -7.54 1.79 -19.84
N LEU A 249 -6.23 1.63 -19.64
CA LEU A 249 -5.29 2.72 -19.36
C LEU A 249 -5.22 3.77 -20.49
N THR A 250 -5.25 3.35 -21.77
CA THR A 250 -5.23 4.29 -22.89
C THR A 250 -6.55 5.03 -23.06
N ALA A 251 -7.70 4.37 -22.83
CA ALA A 251 -9.00 5.03 -22.85
C ALA A 251 -9.13 6.09 -21.74
N PHE A 252 -8.46 5.89 -20.61
CA PHE A 252 -8.45 6.84 -19.51
C PHE A 252 -7.50 8.02 -19.72
N ALA A 253 -6.40 7.86 -20.44
CA ALA A 253 -5.57 8.99 -20.87
C ALA A 253 -6.38 9.99 -21.69
N ASP A 254 -7.29 9.50 -22.53
CA ASP A 254 -8.20 10.35 -23.33
C ASP A 254 -9.31 11.02 -22.48
N VAL A 255 -9.84 10.32 -21.47
CA VAL A 255 -10.85 10.88 -20.54
C VAL A 255 -10.22 11.88 -19.56
N ALA A 256 -8.99 11.65 -19.14
CA ALA A 256 -8.23 12.54 -18.26
C ALA A 256 -7.97 13.91 -18.88
N LEU A 257 -7.80 13.99 -20.18
CA LEU A 257 -7.74 15.24 -20.94
C LEU A 257 -9.08 16.02 -20.89
N ALA A 258 -10.19 15.36 -20.60
CA ALA A 258 -11.52 15.95 -20.55
C ALA A 258 -11.95 16.40 -19.14
N VAL A 259 -11.26 15.98 -18.06
CA VAL A 259 -11.60 16.38 -16.70
C VAL A 259 -11.15 17.81 -16.45
N ASN A 260 -12.12 18.66 -16.24
CA ASN A 260 -11.99 20.08 -15.98
C ASN A 260 -11.39 20.34 -14.58
N THR A 261 -10.07 20.36 -14.46
CA THR A 261 -9.44 20.84 -13.23
C THR A 261 -9.52 22.35 -13.18
N ASP A 262 -10.15 22.91 -12.16
CA ASP A 262 -10.19 24.35 -11.89
C ASP A 262 -8.88 24.86 -11.24
N CYS A 263 -7.86 24.00 -11.13
CA CYS A 263 -6.56 24.33 -10.58
C CYS A 263 -5.46 24.11 -11.61
N TYR A 264 -4.54 25.07 -11.71
CA TYR A 264 -3.27 24.84 -12.41
C TYR A 264 -2.33 24.10 -11.48
N MET A 265 -1.95 22.88 -11.85
CA MET A 265 -1.01 22.03 -11.11
C MET A 265 0.05 21.54 -12.10
N PRO A 266 1.23 22.19 -12.15
CA PRO A 266 2.34 21.72 -12.98
C PRO A 266 2.75 20.32 -12.51
N GLY A 267 2.85 19.37 -13.46
CA GLY A 267 3.25 17.99 -13.16
C GLY A 267 2.14 17.09 -12.59
N PHE A 268 0.97 17.61 -12.28
CA PHE A 268 -0.19 16.79 -11.92
C PHE A 268 -0.83 16.32 -13.24
N ALA A 269 -0.53 15.08 -13.63
CA ALA A 269 -1.22 14.50 -14.76
C ALA A 269 -2.72 14.48 -14.43
N THR A 270 -3.51 15.02 -15.34
CA THR A 270 -4.98 15.10 -15.24
C THR A 270 -5.63 13.73 -15.41
N LEU A 271 -5.02 12.70 -14.86
CA LEU A 271 -5.53 11.33 -14.91
C LEU A 271 -6.60 11.15 -13.86
N GLY A 272 -7.77 10.78 -14.32
CA GLY A 272 -8.90 10.52 -13.46
C GLY A 272 -8.61 9.34 -12.53
N MET A 273 -8.81 9.53 -11.24
CA MET A 273 -8.69 8.51 -10.19
C MET A 273 -9.65 7.32 -10.41
N ALA A 274 -10.80 7.57 -11.06
CA ALA A 274 -11.65 6.49 -11.57
C ALA A 274 -10.90 5.51 -12.49
N ALA A 275 -9.76 5.96 -13.06
CA ALA A 275 -8.88 5.12 -13.86
C ALA A 275 -8.05 4.16 -13.02
N PHE A 276 -7.53 4.59 -11.86
CA PHE A 276 -6.69 3.71 -11.04
C PHE A 276 -7.51 2.55 -10.46
N SER A 277 -8.66 2.83 -9.86
CA SER A 277 -9.56 1.79 -9.34
C SER A 277 -10.06 0.83 -10.45
N SER A 278 -10.10 1.27 -11.71
CA SER A 278 -10.45 0.41 -12.84
C SER A 278 -9.24 -0.31 -13.45
N VAL A 279 -8.04 0.22 -13.29
CA VAL A 279 -6.78 -0.35 -13.78
C VAL A 279 -6.21 -1.39 -12.81
N VAL A 280 -6.30 -1.12 -11.51
CA VAL A 280 -6.03 -2.09 -10.43
C VAL A 280 -7.35 -2.77 -10.02
N GLY A 281 -8.25 -2.95 -10.99
CA GLY A 281 -9.57 -3.52 -10.78
C GLY A 281 -9.50 -4.98 -10.32
N GLU A 282 -10.67 -5.50 -9.97
CA GLU A 282 -10.89 -6.86 -9.45
C GLU A 282 -10.12 -7.93 -10.24
N GLU A 283 -10.03 -7.78 -11.57
CA GLU A 283 -9.33 -8.72 -12.46
C GLU A 283 -7.82 -8.82 -12.17
N ILE A 284 -7.12 -7.69 -11.89
CA ILE A 284 -5.68 -7.70 -11.55
C ILE A 284 -5.46 -8.30 -10.17
N VAL A 285 -6.28 -7.89 -9.21
CA VAL A 285 -6.22 -8.38 -7.82
C VAL A 285 -6.41 -9.89 -7.80
N GLU A 286 -7.40 -10.41 -8.53
CA GLU A 286 -7.64 -11.83 -8.64
C GLU A 286 -6.51 -12.55 -9.40
N TYR A 287 -6.07 -12.00 -10.53
CA TYR A 287 -5.00 -12.58 -11.35
C TYR A 287 -3.67 -12.71 -10.60
N LEU A 288 -3.29 -11.72 -9.81
CA LEU A 288 -2.08 -11.74 -8.97
C LEU A 288 -2.30 -12.44 -7.62
N GLY A 289 -3.48 -13.01 -7.38
CA GLY A 289 -3.79 -13.74 -6.15
C GLY A 289 -3.87 -12.86 -4.91
N MET A 290 -4.12 -11.57 -5.08
CA MET A 290 -4.20 -10.59 -3.99
C MET A 290 -5.59 -10.51 -3.34
N LYS A 291 -6.52 -11.35 -3.77
CA LYS A 291 -7.82 -11.54 -3.08
C LYS A 291 -7.64 -12.59 -1.99
N TYR A 292 -7.49 -12.13 -0.77
CA TYR A 292 -7.20 -12.99 0.36
C TYR A 292 -8.48 -13.59 0.96
N ASN A 293 -8.35 -14.79 1.53
CA ASN A 293 -9.45 -15.41 2.26
C ASN A 293 -9.37 -15.06 3.77
N HIS A 294 -10.44 -15.34 4.49
CA HIS A 294 -10.55 -15.04 5.92
C HIS A 294 -9.39 -15.59 6.78
N GLU A 295 -8.91 -16.80 6.50
CA GLU A 295 -7.80 -17.41 7.26
C GLU A 295 -6.48 -16.66 7.02
N GLN A 296 -6.20 -16.25 5.77
CA GLN A 296 -5.03 -15.46 5.42
C GLN A 296 -5.07 -14.06 6.05
N GLU A 297 -6.25 -13.45 6.13
CA GLU A 297 -6.43 -12.16 6.80
C GLU A 297 -6.14 -12.25 8.30
N LEU A 298 -6.73 -13.25 8.99
CA LEU A 298 -6.49 -13.47 10.41
C LEU A 298 -5.02 -13.80 10.70
N GLU A 299 -4.36 -14.50 9.77
CA GLU A 299 -2.95 -14.83 9.90
C GLU A 299 -2.08 -13.57 9.76
N ALA A 300 -2.34 -12.72 8.76
CA ALA A 300 -1.64 -11.45 8.59
C ALA A 300 -1.90 -10.50 9.78
N ASP A 301 -3.13 -10.45 10.29
CA ASP A 301 -3.48 -9.68 11.50
C ASP A 301 -2.71 -10.16 12.74
N ARG A 302 -2.56 -11.48 12.92
CA ARG A 302 -1.78 -12.05 14.02
C ARG A 302 -0.32 -11.60 13.96
N TYR A 303 0.30 -11.68 12.78
CA TYR A 303 1.67 -11.21 12.59
C TYR A 303 1.81 -9.70 12.81
N ALA A 304 0.84 -8.91 12.36
CA ALA A 304 0.82 -7.47 12.63
C ALA A 304 0.77 -7.16 14.13
N CYS A 305 -0.08 -7.86 14.89
CA CYS A 305 -0.14 -7.72 16.37
C CYS A 305 1.19 -8.15 17.03
N ASP A 306 1.83 -9.23 16.56
CA ASP A 306 3.13 -9.66 17.08
C ASP A 306 4.24 -8.62 16.79
N VAL A 307 4.22 -7.99 15.61
CA VAL A 307 5.12 -6.87 15.26
C VAL A 307 4.93 -5.70 16.21
N LEU A 308 3.68 -5.25 16.41
CA LEU A 308 3.38 -4.14 17.32
C LEU A 308 3.93 -4.41 18.71
N ARG A 309 3.66 -5.59 19.26
CA ARG A 309 4.14 -6.03 20.58
C ARG A 309 5.67 -6.07 20.66
N LEU A 310 6.35 -6.66 19.66
CA LEU A 310 7.80 -6.79 19.65
C LEU A 310 8.54 -5.46 19.50
N LEU A 311 7.95 -4.51 18.77
CA LEU A 311 8.50 -3.17 18.58
C LEU A 311 8.06 -2.17 19.64
N GLY A 312 7.13 -2.55 20.55
CA GLY A 312 6.63 -1.72 21.63
C GLY A 312 5.64 -0.63 21.21
N TYR A 313 4.93 -0.85 20.09
CA TYR A 313 3.80 -0.03 19.64
C TYR A 313 2.50 -0.41 20.36
N ASP A 314 1.45 0.40 20.22
CA ASP A 314 0.13 0.09 20.77
C ASP A 314 -0.48 -1.15 20.10
N GLU A 315 -0.74 -2.19 20.88
CA GLU A 315 -1.33 -3.44 20.40
C GLU A 315 -2.76 -3.26 19.82
N ASN A 316 -3.45 -2.16 20.14
CA ASN A 316 -4.76 -1.81 19.58
C ASN A 316 -4.69 -1.03 18.25
N ALA A 317 -3.49 -0.70 17.77
CA ALA A 317 -3.29 0.15 16.60
C ALA A 317 -3.92 -0.47 15.35
N LEU A 318 -3.84 -1.80 15.19
CA LEU A 318 -4.47 -2.48 14.06
C LEU A 318 -6.00 -2.34 14.11
N ALA A 319 -6.64 -2.57 15.26
CA ALA A 319 -8.08 -2.38 15.41
C ALA A 319 -8.50 -0.93 15.13
N THR A 320 -7.67 0.02 15.54
CA THR A 320 -7.89 1.45 15.29
C THR A 320 -7.82 1.77 13.80
N ALA A 321 -6.78 1.32 13.11
CA ALA A 321 -6.62 1.51 11.65
C ALA A 321 -7.78 0.88 10.87
N LEU A 322 -8.13 -0.39 11.16
CA LEU A 322 -9.26 -1.08 10.53
C LEU A 322 -10.61 -0.37 10.78
N THR A 323 -10.80 0.22 11.96
CA THR A 323 -12.00 1.01 12.26
C THR A 323 -12.06 2.28 11.44
N ARG A 324 -10.92 2.97 11.19
CA ARG A 324 -10.86 4.14 10.32
C ARG A 324 -11.17 3.79 8.88
N ILE A 325 -10.60 2.69 8.38
CA ILE A 325 -10.87 2.16 7.03
C ILE A 325 -12.37 1.87 6.89
N ARG A 326 -12.97 1.15 7.84
CA ARG A 326 -14.41 0.88 7.85
C ARG A 326 -15.24 2.16 7.81
N ASN A 327 -14.93 3.12 8.71
CA ASN A 327 -15.68 4.38 8.77
C ASN A 327 -15.54 5.20 7.49
N HIS A 328 -14.42 5.10 6.79
CA HIS A 328 -14.22 5.70 5.48
C HIS A 328 -15.21 5.11 4.47
N TYR A 329 -15.25 3.80 4.32
CA TYR A 329 -16.18 3.13 3.39
C TYR A 329 -17.67 3.36 3.75
N ASP A 330 -18.03 3.34 5.04
CA ASP A 330 -19.38 3.62 5.49
C ASP A 330 -19.85 5.05 5.13
N ARG A 331 -18.94 6.03 5.10
CA ARG A 331 -19.24 7.43 4.70
C ARG A 331 -19.40 7.58 3.19
N GLU A 332 -18.59 6.87 2.43
CA GLU A 332 -18.52 7.04 0.99
C GLU A 332 -19.79 6.52 0.29
N ARG A 333 -20.48 5.51 0.82
CA ARG A 333 -21.72 4.88 0.30
C ARG A 333 -21.69 4.59 -1.21
N ASP A 334 -20.52 4.46 -1.80
CA ASP A 334 -20.34 4.21 -3.21
C ASP A 334 -20.14 2.72 -3.44
N VAL A 335 -20.99 2.11 -4.26
CA VAL A 335 -20.95 0.66 -4.55
C VAL A 335 -19.61 0.25 -5.19
N SER A 336 -18.97 1.17 -5.92
CA SER A 336 -17.63 0.93 -6.49
C SER A 336 -16.54 0.74 -5.43
N LEU A 337 -16.75 1.24 -4.21
CA LEU A 337 -15.82 1.13 -3.10
C LEU A 337 -15.91 -0.21 -2.36
N TYR A 338 -17.04 -0.90 -2.48
CA TYR A 338 -17.15 -2.28 -2.02
C TYR A 338 -16.22 -3.24 -2.80
N LEU A 339 -15.88 -2.89 -4.03
CA LEU A 339 -14.98 -3.71 -4.86
C LEU A 339 -13.54 -3.75 -4.31
N ASN A 340 -13.07 -2.66 -3.71
CA ASN A 340 -11.72 -2.62 -3.10
C ASN A 340 -11.68 -3.29 -1.71
N SER A 341 -12.80 -3.38 -1.00
CA SER A 341 -12.90 -4.20 0.23
C SER A 341 -12.80 -5.70 -0.06
N GLU A 342 -12.81 -6.10 -1.33
CA GLU A 342 -12.66 -7.49 -1.73
C GLU A 342 -11.22 -8.01 -1.66
N THR A 343 -10.21 -7.14 -1.58
CA THR A 343 -8.83 -7.57 -1.33
C THR A 343 -8.67 -8.09 0.09
N HIS A 344 -9.30 -7.43 1.07
CA HIS A 344 -9.21 -7.70 2.50
C HIS A 344 -10.60 -7.91 3.12
N PRO A 345 -11.22 -9.07 2.90
CA PRO A 345 -12.58 -9.35 3.36
C PRO A 345 -12.71 -9.43 4.89
N ASP A 346 -13.95 -9.55 5.34
CA ASP A 346 -14.34 -9.85 6.73
C ASP A 346 -13.90 -8.84 7.80
N LEU A 347 -13.82 -7.56 7.44
CA LEU A 347 -13.39 -6.48 8.31
C LEU A 347 -14.08 -6.48 9.69
N LEU A 348 -15.37 -6.84 9.77
CA LEU A 348 -16.10 -6.91 11.05
C LEU A 348 -15.59 -8.02 11.96
N THR A 349 -15.29 -9.19 11.41
CA THR A 349 -14.74 -10.32 12.16
C THR A 349 -13.31 -10.02 12.61
N ARG A 350 -12.51 -9.42 11.76
CA ARG A 350 -11.16 -8.98 12.06
C ARG A 350 -11.13 -7.96 13.21
N LEU A 351 -12.03 -6.96 13.19
CA LEU A 351 -12.16 -5.98 14.28
C LEU A 351 -12.45 -6.63 15.63
N ALA A 352 -13.26 -7.69 15.66
CA ALA A 352 -13.56 -8.41 16.90
C ALA A 352 -12.33 -9.15 17.47
N TYR A 353 -11.36 -9.47 16.62
CA TYR A 353 -10.13 -10.20 16.97
C TYR A 353 -8.96 -9.27 17.34
N CYS A 354 -8.82 -8.14 16.66
CA CYS A 354 -7.64 -7.26 16.75
C CYS A 354 -7.60 -6.33 17.98
N GLY A 355 -8.60 -6.37 18.88
CA GLY A 355 -8.63 -5.55 20.09
C GLY A 355 -9.63 -4.40 20.06
N ASN A 356 -9.37 -3.34 20.84
CA ASN A 356 -10.29 -2.22 21.01
C ASN A 356 -9.76 -0.96 20.32
N PRO A 357 -10.50 -0.37 19.36
CA PRO A 357 -10.07 0.82 18.67
C PRO A 357 -9.95 2.01 19.63
N GLN A 358 -8.91 2.81 19.45
CA GLN A 358 -8.61 3.99 20.23
C GLN A 358 -8.83 5.27 19.42
N GLN A 359 -9.22 6.36 20.09
CA GLN A 359 -9.27 7.68 19.46
C GLN A 359 -8.03 8.49 19.84
N VAL A 360 -6.89 8.12 19.26
CA VAL A 360 -5.61 8.79 19.49
C VAL A 360 -5.19 9.56 18.23
N LYS A 361 -4.45 10.66 18.43
CA LYS A 361 -3.80 11.43 17.38
C LYS A 361 -2.35 11.67 17.74
N ASP A 362 -1.47 11.48 16.79
CA ASP A 362 -0.06 11.84 16.89
C ASP A 362 0.25 13.02 15.95
N VAL A 363 0.39 14.19 16.52
CA VAL A 363 0.69 15.44 15.78
C VAL A 363 2.02 15.33 15.02
N LYS A 364 3.00 14.54 15.51
CA LYS A 364 4.27 14.35 14.80
C LYS A 364 4.05 13.55 13.53
N PHE A 365 3.30 12.47 13.63
CA PHE A 365 2.92 11.66 12.47
C PHE A 365 2.12 12.48 11.46
N GLU A 366 1.06 13.18 11.90
CA GLU A 366 0.23 14.02 11.02
C GLU A 366 1.06 15.10 10.30
N ARG A 367 2.08 15.66 10.96
CA ARG A 367 3.02 16.61 10.33
C ARG A 367 3.94 15.94 9.30
N CYS A 368 4.39 14.72 9.55
CA CYS A 368 5.23 13.98 8.60
C CYS A 368 4.53 13.70 7.28
N ILE A 369 3.20 13.51 7.30
CA ILE A 369 2.40 13.18 6.11
C ILE A 369 1.64 14.36 5.53
N SER A 370 1.93 15.60 5.93
CA SER A 370 1.15 16.79 5.55
C SER A 370 1.02 16.97 4.03
N THR A 371 2.06 16.71 3.26
CA THR A 371 2.04 16.79 1.79
C THR A 371 1.11 15.75 1.16
N VAL A 372 1.04 14.54 1.75
CA VAL A 372 0.09 13.49 1.37
C VAL A 372 -1.34 13.92 1.65
N VAL A 373 -1.58 14.56 2.81
CA VAL A 373 -2.90 15.11 3.18
C VAL A 373 -3.35 16.16 2.17
N THR A 374 -2.48 17.11 1.79
CA THR A 374 -2.77 18.11 0.75
C THR A 374 -3.06 17.44 -0.60
N CYS A 375 -2.29 16.41 -0.98
CA CYS A 375 -2.52 15.65 -2.20
C CYS A 375 -3.91 15.01 -2.19
N THR A 376 -4.28 14.29 -1.12
CA THR A 376 -5.60 13.67 -0.98
C THR A 376 -6.73 14.71 -0.99
N ALA A 377 -6.54 15.85 -0.33
CA ALA A 377 -7.52 16.95 -0.35
C ALA A 377 -7.76 17.46 -1.77
N ARG A 378 -6.72 17.61 -2.60
CA ARG A 378 -6.85 17.96 -4.02
C ARG A 378 -7.67 16.93 -4.80
N LEU A 379 -7.46 15.64 -4.54
CA LEU A 379 -8.23 14.57 -5.17
C LEU A 379 -9.71 14.66 -4.81
N LYS A 380 -10.03 14.82 -3.52
CA LYS A 380 -11.42 15.02 -3.04
C LYS A 380 -12.07 16.23 -3.68
N TYR A 381 -11.34 17.33 -3.82
CA TYR A 381 -11.84 18.54 -4.48
C TYR A 381 -12.07 18.32 -5.97
N SER A 382 -11.05 17.83 -6.69
CA SER A 382 -11.02 17.86 -8.17
C SER A 382 -11.89 16.80 -8.82
N TYR A 383 -11.88 15.58 -8.29
CA TYR A 383 -12.52 14.45 -8.96
C TYR A 383 -13.89 14.11 -8.45
N ARG A 384 -14.13 14.25 -7.15
CA ARG A 384 -15.37 13.80 -6.54
C ARG A 384 -16.23 14.91 -5.99
N SER A 385 -15.78 16.17 -6.12
CA SER A 385 -16.47 17.36 -5.56
C SER A 385 -16.85 17.17 -4.08
N ARG A 386 -16.00 16.47 -3.32
CA ARG A 386 -16.21 16.15 -1.91
C ARG A 386 -15.65 17.25 -1.03
N PHE A 387 -16.23 18.45 -1.18
CA PHE A 387 -15.69 19.67 -0.58
C PHE A 387 -15.59 19.63 0.94
N ARG A 388 -16.54 18.99 1.64
CA ARG A 388 -16.48 18.89 3.12
C ARG A 388 -15.32 18.03 3.57
N GLN A 389 -15.07 16.89 2.92
CA GLN A 389 -13.92 16.02 3.22
C GLN A 389 -12.60 16.70 2.87
N CYS A 390 -12.56 17.46 1.77
CA CYS A 390 -11.40 18.29 1.44
C CYS A 390 -11.12 19.29 2.58
N ILE A 391 -12.13 19.97 3.12
CA ILE A 391 -11.99 20.90 4.25
C ILE A 391 -11.45 20.15 5.49
N GLU A 392 -11.98 18.98 5.82
CA GLU A 392 -11.52 18.19 6.97
C GLU A 392 -10.01 17.88 6.87
N LEU A 393 -9.53 17.51 5.69
CA LEU A 393 -8.12 17.21 5.44
C LEU A 393 -7.22 18.44 5.55
N VAL A 394 -7.56 19.53 4.86
CA VAL A 394 -6.73 20.75 4.92
C VAL A 394 -6.78 21.41 6.31
N ASP A 395 -7.89 21.26 7.04
CA ASP A 395 -7.98 21.73 8.43
C ASP A 395 -7.02 20.98 9.36
N GLN A 396 -6.76 19.70 9.11
CA GLN A 396 -5.72 18.96 9.83
C GLN A 396 -4.35 19.64 9.67
N ASN A 397 -3.94 19.99 8.44
CA ASN A 397 -2.68 20.68 8.19
C ASN A 397 -2.64 22.09 8.81
N ILE A 398 -3.77 22.84 8.72
CA ILE A 398 -3.89 24.17 9.32
C ILE A 398 -3.76 24.11 10.85
N LEU A 399 -4.45 23.18 11.50
CA LEU A 399 -4.41 22.98 12.95
C LEU A 399 -3.04 22.54 13.45
N ASN A 400 -2.34 21.70 12.67
CA ASN A 400 -1.01 21.23 12.96
C ASN A 400 0.10 22.23 12.59
N HIS A 401 -0.26 23.41 12.07
CA HIS A 401 0.69 24.47 11.66
C HIS A 401 1.70 24.02 10.58
N VAL A 402 1.26 23.19 9.64
CA VAL A 402 2.06 22.70 8.50
C VAL A 402 1.38 22.96 7.16
N ALA A 403 0.28 23.70 7.16
CA ALA A 403 -0.46 24.05 5.95
C ALA A 403 0.43 24.86 4.99
N ASP A 404 0.38 24.48 3.73
CA ASP A 404 1.00 25.19 2.61
C ASP A 404 0.00 26.11 1.89
N VAL A 405 0.42 26.73 0.81
CA VAL A 405 -0.40 27.63 0.01
C VAL A 405 -1.64 26.92 -0.57
N ASP A 406 -1.49 25.66 -0.96
CA ASP A 406 -2.59 24.91 -1.57
C ASP A 406 -3.68 24.53 -0.58
N ASP A 407 -3.34 24.24 0.69
CA ASP A 407 -4.31 23.98 1.73
C ASP A 407 -5.26 25.18 1.91
N TYR A 408 -4.72 26.38 1.97
CA TYR A 408 -5.52 27.60 2.08
C TYR A 408 -6.37 27.86 0.83
N ILE A 409 -5.81 27.63 -0.36
CA ILE A 409 -6.55 27.77 -1.64
C ILE A 409 -7.69 26.76 -1.72
N LEU A 410 -7.43 25.50 -1.40
CA LEU A 410 -8.42 24.42 -1.44
C LEU A 410 -9.56 24.70 -0.48
N LYS A 411 -9.25 25.07 0.79
CA LYS A 411 -10.30 25.43 1.76
C LYS A 411 -11.14 26.59 1.27
N SER A 412 -10.51 27.68 0.79
CA SER A 412 -11.20 28.82 0.24
C SER A 412 -12.16 28.43 -0.91
N ARG A 413 -11.70 27.60 -1.84
CA ARG A 413 -12.51 27.12 -2.95
C ARG A 413 -13.67 26.24 -2.52
N CYS A 414 -13.43 25.36 -1.54
CA CYS A 414 -14.48 24.51 -0.98
C CYS A 414 -15.58 25.34 -0.31
N LEU A 415 -15.22 26.37 0.47
CA LEU A 415 -16.18 27.28 1.09
C LEU A 415 -17.02 28.00 0.04
N ILE A 416 -16.37 28.55 -1.00
CA ILE A 416 -17.07 29.22 -2.11
C ILE A 416 -18.01 28.24 -2.86
N ALA A 417 -17.64 26.98 -2.98
CA ALA A 417 -18.45 25.98 -3.67
C ALA A 417 -19.64 25.49 -2.84
N LEU A 418 -19.50 25.44 -1.52
CA LEU A 418 -20.53 24.93 -0.60
C LEU A 418 -21.58 25.97 -0.26
N GLU A 419 -21.17 27.24 -0.06
CA GLU A 419 -22.02 28.27 0.52
C GLU A 419 -21.81 29.63 -0.15
N ASP A 420 -22.84 30.44 -0.16
CA ASP A 420 -22.81 31.85 -0.61
C ASP A 420 -23.37 32.73 0.48
N THR A 421 -22.70 32.76 1.63
CA THR A 421 -23.01 33.66 2.75
C THR A 421 -21.91 34.70 2.91
N PRO A 422 -22.20 35.88 3.46
CA PRO A 422 -21.17 36.89 3.74
C PRO A 422 -20.03 36.34 4.61
N GLU A 423 -20.36 35.53 5.61
CA GLU A 423 -19.44 34.94 6.55
C GLU A 423 -18.49 33.97 5.84
N SER A 424 -19.04 33.05 5.03
CA SER A 424 -18.26 32.07 4.24
C SER A 424 -17.34 32.75 3.22
N ASN A 425 -17.85 33.80 2.53
CA ASN A 425 -17.08 34.58 1.58
C ASN A 425 -15.96 35.39 2.26
N ALA A 426 -16.21 35.93 3.46
CA ALA A 426 -15.20 36.65 4.24
C ALA A 426 -14.08 35.68 4.76
N GLU A 427 -14.47 34.47 5.22
CA GLU A 427 -13.51 33.43 5.59
C GLU A 427 -12.66 33.02 4.38
N ALA A 428 -13.29 32.82 3.20
CA ALA A 428 -12.57 32.50 1.97
C ALA A 428 -11.53 33.57 1.61
N LEU A 429 -11.85 34.87 1.75
CA LEU A 429 -10.87 35.95 1.55
C LEU A 429 -9.73 35.94 2.58
N SER A 430 -10.06 35.66 3.84
CA SER A 430 -9.04 35.53 4.88
C SER A 430 -8.01 34.40 4.57
N LEU A 431 -8.51 33.24 4.08
CA LEU A 431 -7.66 32.12 3.65
C LEU A 431 -6.81 32.51 2.43
N VAL A 432 -7.41 33.17 1.45
CA VAL A 432 -6.70 33.73 0.28
C VAL A 432 -5.59 34.69 0.72
N ALA A 433 -5.84 35.53 1.70
CA ALA A 433 -4.81 36.45 2.22
C ALA A 433 -3.63 35.68 2.85
N ARG A 434 -3.90 34.59 3.55
CA ARG A 434 -2.83 33.69 4.07
C ARG A 434 -2.05 33.04 2.96
N ALA A 435 -2.73 32.47 1.95
CA ALA A 435 -2.08 31.90 0.77
C ALA A 435 -1.17 32.90 0.06
N LYS A 436 -1.65 34.14 -0.10
CA LYS A 436 -0.91 35.25 -0.71
C LYS A 436 0.30 35.68 0.09
N GLY A 437 0.24 35.54 1.42
CA GLY A 437 1.38 35.77 2.29
C GLY A 437 2.51 34.75 2.10
N LEU A 438 2.18 33.52 1.71
CA LEU A 438 3.14 32.47 1.41
C LEU A 438 3.68 32.57 -0.02
N GLU A 439 2.79 32.67 -1.01
CA GLU A 439 3.11 32.71 -2.43
C GLU A 439 2.32 33.81 -3.15
N PRO A 440 2.78 35.09 -3.17
CA PRO A 440 2.03 36.22 -3.75
C PRO A 440 1.71 36.05 -5.23
N ASP A 441 2.52 35.31 -5.96
CA ASP A 441 2.44 35.13 -7.41
C ASP A 441 1.69 33.86 -7.85
N ASN A 442 1.18 33.07 -6.91
CA ASN A 442 0.49 31.82 -7.24
C ASN A 442 -0.84 32.11 -7.98
N ILE A 443 -0.91 31.63 -9.22
CA ILE A 443 -2.03 31.90 -10.13
C ILE A 443 -3.38 31.35 -9.61
N ASN A 444 -3.34 30.31 -8.79
CA ASN A 444 -4.55 29.68 -8.24
C ASN A 444 -5.28 30.54 -7.20
N ILE A 445 -4.62 31.54 -6.64
CA ILE A 445 -5.20 32.46 -5.64
C ILE A 445 -6.27 33.35 -6.28
N PHE A 446 -6.03 33.84 -7.50
CA PHE A 446 -6.84 34.88 -8.10
C PHE A 446 -8.32 34.54 -8.24
N LYS A 447 -8.64 33.32 -8.69
CA LYS A 447 -10.04 32.95 -8.93
C LYS A 447 -10.88 32.97 -7.65
N SER A 448 -10.37 32.46 -6.56
CA SER A 448 -11.03 32.47 -5.25
C SER A 448 -11.19 33.89 -4.74
N GLU A 449 -10.17 34.73 -4.84
CA GLU A 449 -10.22 36.14 -4.42
C GLU A 449 -11.25 36.93 -5.21
N ILE A 450 -11.29 36.76 -6.54
CA ILE A 450 -12.25 37.41 -7.42
C ILE A 450 -13.68 36.99 -7.07
N ILE A 451 -13.97 35.70 -6.95
CA ILE A 451 -15.33 35.21 -6.69
C ILE A 451 -15.84 35.72 -5.33
N ALA A 452 -15.02 35.58 -4.28
CA ALA A 452 -15.40 36.02 -2.96
C ALA A 452 -15.60 37.54 -2.89
N SER A 453 -14.74 38.35 -3.55
CA SER A 453 -14.87 39.77 -3.65
C SER A 453 -16.17 40.20 -4.37
N LEU A 454 -16.53 39.53 -5.48
CA LEU A 454 -17.77 39.77 -6.19
C LEU A 454 -19.01 39.49 -5.33
N ARG A 455 -19.00 38.36 -4.59
CA ARG A 455 -20.11 37.98 -3.71
C ARG A 455 -20.29 38.94 -2.53
N LEU A 456 -19.20 39.57 -2.10
CA LEU A 456 -19.23 40.61 -1.05
C LEU A 456 -19.52 42.02 -1.59
N GLY A 457 -19.79 42.17 -2.89
CA GLY A 457 -20.09 43.45 -3.52
C GLY A 457 -18.87 44.36 -3.71
N MET A 458 -17.64 43.85 -3.57
CA MET A 458 -16.38 44.59 -3.73
C MET A 458 -16.01 44.69 -5.21
N ASN A 459 -16.89 45.29 -6.03
CA ASN A 459 -16.80 45.24 -7.48
C ASN A 459 -15.54 45.90 -8.06
N ASP A 460 -15.09 47.03 -7.50
CA ASP A 460 -13.87 47.71 -7.98
C ASP A 460 -12.63 46.85 -7.75
N GLN A 461 -12.50 46.27 -6.57
CA GLN A 461 -11.42 45.34 -6.26
C GLN A 461 -11.44 44.10 -7.17
N ALA A 462 -12.62 43.50 -7.37
CA ALA A 462 -12.77 42.34 -8.26
C ALA A 462 -12.40 42.69 -9.72
N ARG A 463 -12.68 43.92 -10.17
CA ARG A 463 -12.27 44.39 -11.50
C ARG A 463 -10.73 44.47 -11.63
N GLU A 464 -10.04 45.04 -10.64
CA GLU A 464 -8.58 45.15 -10.63
C GLU A 464 -7.95 43.75 -10.62
N LEU A 465 -8.45 42.84 -9.78
CA LEU A 465 -8.02 41.47 -9.73
C LEU A 465 -8.22 40.71 -11.05
N LEU A 466 -9.36 40.91 -11.73
CA LEU A 466 -9.63 40.33 -13.05
C LEU A 466 -8.63 40.79 -14.10
N LEU A 467 -8.33 42.10 -14.13
CA LEU A 467 -7.37 42.67 -15.09
C LEU A 467 -5.96 42.08 -14.83
N SER A 468 -5.50 42.03 -13.58
CA SER A 468 -4.25 41.45 -13.18
C SER A 468 -4.20 39.94 -13.52
N TYR A 469 -5.27 39.21 -13.26
CA TYR A 469 -5.37 37.78 -13.58
C TYR A 469 -5.27 37.53 -15.08
N ILE A 470 -5.97 38.27 -15.91
CA ILE A 470 -5.91 38.21 -17.38
C ILE A 470 -4.47 38.48 -17.88
N GLN A 471 -3.77 39.46 -17.31
CA GLN A 471 -2.40 39.78 -17.68
C GLN A 471 -1.46 38.64 -17.36
N ARG A 472 -1.55 38.02 -16.17
CA ARG A 472 -0.75 36.86 -15.74
C ARG A 472 -1.00 35.64 -16.61
N LEU A 473 -2.29 35.33 -16.88
CA LEU A 473 -2.66 34.21 -17.75
C LEU A 473 -2.11 34.35 -19.18
N LYS A 474 -2.10 35.57 -19.74
CA LYS A 474 -1.48 35.82 -21.05
C LYS A 474 0.03 35.60 -21.02
N ALA A 475 0.72 36.05 -19.97
CA ALA A 475 2.16 35.84 -19.83
C ALA A 475 2.51 34.36 -19.71
N MET A 476 1.64 33.55 -19.12
CA MET A 476 1.79 32.07 -19.06
C MET A 476 1.61 31.42 -20.45
N ASP A 477 0.63 31.89 -21.24
CA ASP A 477 0.33 31.35 -22.58
C ASP A 477 1.50 31.56 -23.55
N ASP A 478 2.15 32.72 -23.44
CA ASP A 478 3.30 33.08 -24.26
C ASP A 478 4.58 32.27 -23.90
N SER A 479 4.66 31.71 -22.69
CA SER A 479 5.84 31.01 -22.17
C SER A 479 5.84 29.49 -22.41
N LEU A 480 4.73 28.89 -22.81
CA LEU A 480 4.50 27.43 -22.79
C LEU A 480 4.07 26.91 -24.17
N VAL A 481 4.93 26.09 -24.75
CA VAL A 481 4.66 25.35 -25.98
C VAL A 481 4.11 23.96 -25.62
N GLY A 482 2.77 23.81 -25.63
CA GLY A 482 2.09 22.52 -25.70
C GLY A 482 1.36 22.03 -24.43
N GLY A 483 0.21 21.39 -24.60
CA GLY A 483 -0.43 20.47 -23.69
C GLY A 483 -1.47 21.05 -22.72
N THR A 484 -1.52 20.50 -21.53
CA THR A 484 -2.53 20.74 -20.48
C THR A 484 -2.57 22.20 -19.98
N THR A 485 -1.43 22.86 -19.93
CA THR A 485 -1.32 24.27 -19.50
C THR A 485 -2.03 25.22 -20.45
N GLN A 486 -1.93 24.99 -21.75
CA GLN A 486 -2.64 25.80 -22.76
C GLN A 486 -4.16 25.67 -22.61
N THR A 487 -4.67 24.49 -22.32
CA THR A 487 -6.11 24.24 -22.07
C THR A 487 -6.59 24.97 -20.83
N PHE A 488 -5.84 24.91 -19.73
CA PHE A 488 -6.17 25.64 -18.49
C PHE A 488 -6.19 27.16 -18.76
N THR A 489 -5.13 27.71 -19.34
CA THR A 489 -5.00 29.14 -19.58
C THR A 489 -6.13 29.66 -20.47
N MET A 490 -6.47 28.96 -21.54
CA MET A 490 -7.57 29.34 -22.43
C MET A 490 -8.94 29.33 -21.73
N LYS A 491 -9.20 28.33 -20.88
CA LYS A 491 -10.43 28.23 -20.10
C LYS A 491 -10.56 29.37 -19.11
N GLU A 492 -9.51 29.64 -18.35
CA GLU A 492 -9.47 30.71 -17.34
C GLU A 492 -9.52 32.10 -17.98
N LEU A 493 -8.86 32.36 -19.11
CA LEU A 493 -8.99 33.60 -19.86
C LEU A 493 -10.41 33.84 -20.35
N ARG A 494 -11.09 32.80 -20.83
CA ARG A 494 -12.52 32.92 -21.26
C ARG A 494 -13.40 33.29 -20.08
N TRP A 495 -13.24 32.58 -18.95
CA TRP A 495 -14.00 32.86 -17.72
C TRP A 495 -13.75 34.31 -17.22
N ALA A 496 -12.49 34.72 -17.09
CA ALA A 496 -12.14 36.04 -16.56
C ALA A 496 -12.68 37.17 -17.45
N ARG A 497 -12.62 37.03 -18.78
CA ARG A 497 -13.18 37.99 -19.73
C ARG A 497 -14.71 38.08 -19.62
N GLN A 498 -15.41 36.95 -19.48
CA GLN A 498 -16.85 36.91 -19.28
C GLN A 498 -17.27 37.62 -17.97
N MET A 499 -16.52 37.42 -16.89
CA MET A 499 -16.77 38.09 -15.61
C MET A 499 -16.53 39.59 -15.70
N LEU A 500 -15.47 40.02 -16.39
CA LEU A 500 -15.20 41.45 -16.60
C LEU A 500 -16.30 42.16 -17.39
N VAL A 501 -16.84 41.51 -18.44
CA VAL A 501 -17.98 42.03 -19.20
C VAL A 501 -19.22 42.16 -18.33
N LYS A 502 -19.52 41.18 -17.48
CA LYS A 502 -20.65 41.25 -16.53
C LYS A 502 -20.55 42.46 -15.58
N LEU A 503 -19.36 42.78 -15.09
CA LEU A 503 -19.09 43.92 -14.23
C LEU A 503 -19.18 45.27 -14.92
N GLN A 504 -19.11 45.34 -16.26
CA GLN A 504 -19.26 46.55 -17.02
C GLN A 504 -20.71 46.91 -17.33
N VAL A 505 -21.61 45.92 -17.18
CA VAL A 505 -23.07 46.06 -17.48
C VAL A 505 -23.88 46.43 -16.22
N VAL A 506 -23.30 46.35 -15.06
CA VAL A 506 -23.85 46.78 -13.77
C VAL A 506 -23.25 48.14 -13.41
#